data_ac57abf58967721d8ebf84028f51425d
#
_entry.id   ac57abf58967721d8ebf84028f51425d
#
_cell.length_a   1.000
_cell.length_b   1.000
_cell.length_c   1.000
_cell.angle_alpha   90.00
_cell.angle_beta   90.00
_cell.angle_gamma   90.00
#
_symmetry.space_group_name_H-M   'P 1'
#
loop_
_entity.id
_entity.type
_entity.pdbx_description
1 polymer ?
#
loop_
_entity_poly.entity_id
_entity_poly.type
_entity_poly.pdbx_seq_one_letter_code
_entity_poly.pdbx_strand_id
1 'polypeptide(L)'
;VISSNPRSTVGTSTEIYDYLKLLFARVGRTYSPISGDEVKKDSVTDVINFIEKNEGKTFLLRAPLQFEVKKFKDLLKTLKVAGFTRLEINGNLANIEDLESFGFVPEESMEIHLVIDRFSYDNDEHFLQRLADSVQMAFYEGHGTCSLKEIETENVKEFSNKFELDGITFNEPNVHFFSFNNPFGACPECEGYGKVIGIDEDLVIPYKNLSVFEDAVACWRGETMSEWKKDFIKKAKDFPIHKPYYQLTKEQKNYLWRGDKTKNFPSIDNFFKMLEENLYKIYYRVMLSRYRG
;
A
#
# COMPACT_ATOMS: atom_id res chain seq x y z
N VAL A 1 -12.86 12.24 -35.16
CA VAL A 1 -12.34 13.25 -34.22
C VAL A 1 -11.13 12.63 -33.55
N ILE A 2 -9.94 13.14 -33.83
CA ILE A 2 -8.72 12.70 -33.14
C ILE A 2 -8.62 13.54 -31.87
N SER A 3 -8.91 12.90 -30.72
CA SER A 3 -8.72 13.55 -29.43
C SER A 3 -7.24 13.47 -29.05
N SER A 4 -6.62 14.58 -28.73
CA SER A 4 -5.25 14.62 -28.19
C SER A 4 -5.20 14.32 -26.67
N ASN A 5 -6.36 14.15 -26.04
CA ASN A 5 -6.44 13.84 -24.61
C ASN A 5 -6.16 12.33 -24.39
N PRO A 6 -5.07 11.97 -23.70
CA PRO A 6 -4.71 10.57 -23.46
C PRO A 6 -5.75 9.80 -22.61
N ARG A 7 -6.61 10.51 -21.89
CA ARG A 7 -7.71 9.92 -21.12
C ARG A 7 -8.95 9.61 -21.96
N SER A 8 -9.01 10.07 -23.21
CA SER A 8 -10.11 9.81 -24.14
C SER A 8 -9.83 8.52 -24.91
N THR A 9 -10.49 7.46 -24.50
CA THR A 9 -10.40 6.14 -25.14
C THR A 9 -11.77 5.75 -25.69
N VAL A 10 -11.82 4.72 -26.54
CA VAL A 10 -13.08 4.16 -27.04
C VAL A 10 -13.98 3.75 -25.86
N GLY A 11 -13.42 3.16 -24.82
CA GLY A 11 -14.14 2.75 -23.62
C GLY A 11 -14.84 3.92 -22.90
N THR A 12 -14.14 5.06 -22.76
CA THR A 12 -14.71 6.25 -22.10
C THR A 12 -15.74 6.98 -22.99
N SER A 13 -15.58 6.94 -24.31
CA SER A 13 -16.49 7.60 -25.26
C SER A 13 -17.76 6.80 -25.52
N THR A 14 -17.77 5.49 -25.24
CA THR A 14 -18.90 4.58 -25.47
C THR A 14 -19.60 4.13 -24.17
N GLU A 15 -19.26 4.75 -23.04
CA GLU A 15 -19.76 4.38 -21.70
C GLU A 15 -19.41 2.94 -21.24
N ILE A 16 -18.75 2.13 -22.07
CA ILE A 16 -18.32 0.76 -21.71
C ILE A 16 -17.47 0.77 -20.45
N TYR A 17 -16.63 1.79 -20.30
CA TYR A 17 -15.79 1.95 -19.13
C TYR A 17 -16.59 2.10 -17.82
N ASP A 18 -17.73 2.77 -17.85
CA ASP A 18 -18.59 2.96 -16.69
C ASP A 18 -19.24 1.65 -16.25
N TYR A 19 -19.68 0.82 -17.21
CA TYR A 19 -20.18 -0.52 -16.93
C TYR A 19 -19.06 -1.43 -16.39
N LEU A 20 -17.86 -1.37 -16.94
CA LEU A 20 -16.72 -2.17 -16.45
C LEU A 20 -16.33 -1.80 -15.02
N LYS A 21 -16.27 -0.52 -14.68
CA LYS A 21 -16.00 -0.06 -13.30
C LYS A 21 -17.01 -0.64 -12.32
N LEU A 22 -18.31 -0.57 -12.69
CA LEU A 22 -19.39 -1.11 -11.87
C LEU A 22 -19.30 -2.62 -11.74
N LEU A 23 -19.03 -3.32 -12.84
CA LEU A 23 -18.88 -4.77 -12.86
C LEU A 23 -17.76 -5.23 -11.93
N PHE A 24 -16.54 -4.67 -12.11
CA PHE A 24 -15.40 -5.05 -11.28
C PHE A 24 -15.58 -4.67 -9.81
N ALA A 25 -16.24 -3.54 -9.52
CA ALA A 25 -16.55 -3.13 -8.15
C ALA A 25 -17.56 -4.06 -7.45
N ARG A 26 -18.44 -4.74 -8.19
CA ARG A 26 -19.51 -5.58 -7.63
C ARG A 26 -19.20 -7.07 -7.60
N VAL A 27 -18.55 -7.58 -8.63
CA VAL A 27 -18.29 -9.03 -8.80
C VAL A 27 -16.82 -9.36 -8.95
N GLY A 28 -15.95 -8.35 -9.01
CA GLY A 28 -14.49 -8.53 -9.06
C GLY A 28 -13.97 -9.21 -7.79
N ARG A 29 -12.95 -10.03 -7.95
CA ARG A 29 -12.26 -10.70 -6.85
C ARG A 29 -10.85 -10.18 -6.74
N THR A 30 -10.39 -9.96 -5.52
CA THR A 30 -9.01 -9.53 -5.23
C THR A 30 -8.19 -10.76 -4.88
N TYR A 31 -7.01 -10.86 -5.45
CA TYR A 31 -6.08 -11.94 -5.18
C TYR A 31 -4.77 -11.39 -4.64
N SER A 32 -4.17 -12.08 -3.66
CA SER A 32 -2.87 -11.72 -3.14
C SER A 32 -1.79 -11.91 -4.22
N PRO A 33 -0.89 -10.95 -4.44
CA PRO A 33 0.25 -11.11 -5.34
C PRO A 33 1.32 -12.07 -4.80
N ILE A 34 1.27 -12.45 -3.52
CA ILE A 34 2.24 -13.34 -2.87
C ILE A 34 1.81 -14.79 -3.00
N SER A 35 0.64 -15.16 -2.47
CA SER A 35 0.12 -16.52 -2.46
C SER A 35 -0.71 -16.86 -3.70
N GLY A 36 -1.33 -15.87 -4.34
CA GLY A 36 -2.32 -16.07 -5.39
C GLY A 36 -3.71 -16.45 -4.86
N ASP A 37 -3.90 -16.46 -3.55
CA ASP A 37 -5.18 -16.78 -2.94
C ASP A 37 -6.12 -15.57 -2.94
N GLU A 38 -7.44 -15.86 -2.92
CA GLU A 38 -8.48 -14.84 -2.90
C GLU A 38 -8.54 -14.14 -1.54
N VAL A 39 -8.43 -12.82 -1.56
CA VAL A 39 -8.61 -11.97 -0.37
C VAL A 39 -10.09 -11.85 -0.05
N LYS A 40 -10.49 -12.30 1.12
CA LYS A 40 -11.89 -12.27 1.59
C LYS A 40 -11.97 -11.67 2.97
N LYS A 41 -13.11 -11.10 3.26
CA LYS A 41 -13.53 -10.76 4.62
C LYS A 41 -14.48 -11.83 5.12
N ASP A 42 -14.26 -12.26 6.34
CA ASP A 42 -15.27 -13.07 7.02
C ASP A 42 -16.32 -12.15 7.64
N SER A 43 -17.55 -12.50 7.44
CA SER A 43 -18.71 -11.87 8.08
C SER A 43 -19.14 -12.65 9.31
N VAL A 44 -19.98 -12.03 10.14
CA VAL A 44 -20.64 -12.74 11.25
C VAL A 44 -21.38 -13.99 10.73
N THR A 45 -22.02 -13.89 9.56
CA THR A 45 -22.70 -15.00 8.92
C THR A 45 -21.75 -16.14 8.55
N ASP A 46 -20.53 -15.86 8.10
CA ASP A 46 -19.56 -16.89 7.75
C ASP A 46 -19.12 -17.68 8.98
N VAL A 47 -18.94 -16.99 10.13
CA VAL A 47 -18.64 -17.64 11.41
C VAL A 47 -19.80 -18.53 11.86
N ILE A 48 -21.04 -18.05 11.79
CA ILE A 48 -22.25 -18.83 12.13
C ILE A 48 -22.37 -20.04 11.22
N ASN A 49 -22.24 -19.88 9.91
CA ASN A 49 -22.29 -20.99 8.94
C ASN A 49 -21.22 -22.06 9.20
N PHE A 50 -20.04 -21.64 9.70
CA PHE A 50 -18.99 -22.59 10.09
C PHE A 50 -19.40 -23.38 11.33
N ILE A 51 -20.02 -22.73 12.33
CA ILE A 51 -20.50 -23.36 13.57
C ILE A 51 -21.63 -24.34 13.25
N GLU A 52 -22.61 -23.96 12.42
CA GLU A 52 -23.71 -24.83 11.96
C GLU A 52 -23.22 -26.11 11.29
N LYS A 53 -22.18 -26.01 10.43
CA LYS A 53 -21.59 -27.18 9.77
C LYS A 53 -20.87 -28.14 10.73
N ASN A 54 -20.61 -27.70 11.95
CA ASN A 54 -19.94 -28.47 13.00
C ASN A 54 -20.85 -28.68 14.22
N GLU A 55 -22.13 -28.96 13.97
CA GLU A 55 -23.13 -29.23 14.99
C GLU A 55 -22.67 -30.34 15.96
N GLY A 56 -23.01 -30.17 17.24
CA GLY A 56 -22.64 -31.12 18.31
C GLY A 56 -21.25 -30.90 18.93
N LYS A 57 -20.47 -29.96 18.42
CA LYS A 57 -19.18 -29.58 19.00
C LYS A 57 -19.32 -28.41 19.97
N THR A 58 -18.39 -28.34 20.93
CA THR A 58 -18.32 -27.20 21.86
C THR A 58 -17.20 -26.26 21.43
N PHE A 59 -17.53 -24.99 21.28
CA PHE A 59 -16.60 -23.96 20.86
C PHE A 59 -16.33 -22.93 21.95
N LEU A 60 -15.09 -22.45 21.95
CA LEU A 60 -14.65 -21.26 22.67
C LEU A 60 -14.44 -20.15 21.64
N LEU A 61 -15.27 -19.12 21.70
CA LEU A 61 -15.11 -17.92 20.88
C LEU A 61 -14.18 -16.95 21.61
N ARG A 62 -13.11 -16.57 20.94
CA ARG A 62 -12.05 -15.77 21.52
C ARG A 62 -11.54 -14.70 20.55
N ALA A 63 -11.04 -13.61 21.10
CA ALA A 63 -10.42 -12.51 20.40
C ALA A 63 -8.96 -12.35 20.81
N PRO A 64 -8.01 -12.14 19.89
CA PRO A 64 -6.62 -11.87 20.25
C PRO A 64 -6.53 -10.56 21.03
N LEU A 65 -5.85 -10.57 22.15
CA LEU A 65 -5.71 -9.41 23.03
C LEU A 65 -4.35 -8.76 22.80
N GLN A 66 -4.36 -7.53 22.30
CA GLN A 66 -3.15 -6.71 22.22
C GLN A 66 -2.92 -6.03 23.58
N PHE A 67 -1.72 -6.16 24.12
CA PHE A 67 -1.40 -5.60 25.42
C PHE A 67 0.02 -5.02 25.50
N GLU A 68 0.19 -4.05 26.38
CA GLU A 68 1.50 -3.59 26.84
C GLU A 68 1.72 -4.15 28.25
N VAL A 69 2.86 -4.81 28.48
CA VAL A 69 3.18 -5.44 29.79
C VAL A 69 2.99 -4.47 30.96
N LYS A 70 3.43 -3.21 30.80
CA LYS A 70 3.33 -2.18 31.85
C LYS A 70 1.89 -1.76 32.16
N LYS A 71 0.97 -1.87 31.22
CA LYS A 71 -0.43 -1.45 31.35
C LYS A 71 -1.39 -2.63 31.52
N PHE A 72 -0.87 -3.84 31.58
CA PHE A 72 -1.71 -5.06 31.62
C PHE A 72 -2.65 -5.09 32.81
N LYS A 73 -2.22 -4.62 34.00
CA LYS A 73 -3.05 -4.52 35.18
C LYS A 73 -4.26 -3.58 34.99
N ASP A 74 -4.07 -2.46 34.33
CA ASP A 74 -5.16 -1.52 34.05
C ASP A 74 -6.08 -2.05 32.96
N LEU A 75 -5.54 -2.80 31.99
CA LEU A 75 -6.31 -3.53 30.99
C LEU A 75 -7.24 -4.56 31.64
N LEU A 76 -6.75 -5.38 32.60
CA LEU A 76 -7.59 -6.34 33.34
C LEU A 76 -8.79 -5.65 34.03
N LYS A 77 -8.56 -4.48 34.65
CA LYS A 77 -9.64 -3.71 35.27
C LYS A 77 -10.67 -3.24 34.25
N THR A 78 -10.20 -2.76 33.11
CA THR A 78 -11.07 -2.29 32.01
C THR A 78 -11.93 -3.45 31.49
N LEU A 79 -11.33 -4.61 31.23
CA LEU A 79 -12.04 -5.81 30.78
C LEU A 79 -13.07 -6.29 31.79
N LYS A 80 -12.73 -6.23 33.08
CA LYS A 80 -13.67 -6.58 34.18
C LYS A 80 -14.87 -5.63 34.23
N VAL A 81 -14.64 -4.32 34.09
CA VAL A 81 -15.73 -3.32 34.03
C VAL A 81 -16.58 -3.52 32.79
N ALA A 82 -16.01 -3.95 31.67
CA ALA A 82 -16.74 -4.30 30.45
C ALA A 82 -17.53 -5.63 30.55
N GLY A 83 -17.37 -6.38 31.66
CA GLY A 83 -18.14 -7.60 31.94
C GLY A 83 -17.43 -8.89 31.51
N PHE A 84 -16.21 -8.83 31.02
CA PHE A 84 -15.44 -10.02 30.71
C PHE A 84 -14.88 -10.69 31.96
N THR A 85 -14.85 -12.02 31.95
CA THR A 85 -14.47 -12.81 33.15
C THR A 85 -13.26 -13.69 32.95
N ARG A 86 -12.89 -14.02 31.69
CA ARG A 86 -11.87 -15.03 31.39
C ARG A 86 -10.93 -14.60 30.28
N LEU A 87 -9.66 -14.99 30.44
CA LEU A 87 -8.65 -14.97 29.41
C LEU A 87 -8.18 -16.39 29.12
N GLU A 88 -7.69 -16.62 27.91
CA GLU A 88 -6.87 -17.79 27.59
C GLU A 88 -5.43 -17.32 27.43
N ILE A 89 -4.51 -17.89 28.21
CA ILE A 89 -3.08 -17.56 28.22
C ILE A 89 -2.31 -18.81 27.85
N ASN A 90 -1.62 -18.79 26.70
CA ASN A 90 -0.88 -19.95 26.18
C ASN A 90 -1.73 -21.24 26.21
N GLY A 91 -2.99 -21.16 25.81
CA GLY A 91 -3.93 -22.28 25.74
C GLY A 91 -4.67 -22.62 27.04
N ASN A 92 -4.31 -22.00 28.17
CA ASN A 92 -4.92 -22.25 29.48
C ASN A 92 -5.92 -21.15 29.84
N LEU A 93 -7.11 -21.54 30.34
CA LEU A 93 -8.12 -20.60 30.80
C LEU A 93 -7.78 -20.08 32.20
N ALA A 94 -7.85 -18.76 32.36
CA ALA A 94 -7.63 -18.06 33.62
C ALA A 94 -8.75 -17.04 33.87
N ASN A 95 -9.18 -16.89 35.14
CA ASN A 95 -10.15 -15.85 35.51
C ASN A 95 -9.43 -14.50 35.66
N ILE A 96 -10.03 -13.44 35.16
CA ILE A 96 -9.49 -12.07 35.24
C ILE A 96 -9.33 -11.65 36.71
N GLU A 97 -10.26 -12.04 37.59
CA GLU A 97 -10.17 -11.72 39.02
C GLU A 97 -8.98 -12.37 39.72
N ASP A 98 -8.68 -13.62 39.36
CA ASP A 98 -7.53 -14.35 39.90
C ASP A 98 -6.23 -13.71 39.45
N LEU A 99 -6.13 -13.39 38.13
CA LEU A 99 -4.95 -12.71 37.54
C LEU A 99 -4.70 -11.34 38.20
N GLU A 100 -5.77 -10.57 38.46
CA GLU A 100 -5.66 -9.30 39.16
C GLU A 100 -5.20 -9.47 40.60
N SER A 101 -5.78 -10.43 41.32
CA SER A 101 -5.50 -10.69 42.75
C SER A 101 -4.07 -11.21 42.96
N PHE A 102 -3.58 -12.07 42.10
CA PHE A 102 -2.21 -12.61 42.17
C PHE A 102 -1.15 -11.66 41.58
N GLY A 103 -1.57 -10.52 41.02
CA GLY A 103 -0.65 -9.57 40.41
C GLY A 103 0.10 -10.13 39.20
N PHE A 104 -0.57 -10.92 38.38
CA PHE A 104 0.01 -11.54 37.19
C PHE A 104 0.57 -10.50 36.22
N VAL A 105 1.81 -10.72 35.79
CA VAL A 105 2.48 -9.89 34.78
C VAL A 105 2.84 -10.79 33.58
N PRO A 106 2.28 -10.54 32.39
CA PRO A 106 2.58 -11.35 31.22
C PRO A 106 3.97 -11.02 30.67
N GLU A 107 4.56 -11.97 29.96
CA GLU A 107 5.71 -11.73 29.10
C GLU A 107 5.25 -11.30 27.70
N GLU A 108 6.04 -10.50 26.98
CA GLU A 108 5.72 -10.02 25.62
C GLU A 108 5.51 -11.17 24.61
N SER A 109 6.11 -12.34 24.89
CA SER A 109 6.01 -13.55 24.06
C SER A 109 4.74 -14.36 24.29
N MET A 110 3.94 -14.03 25.31
CA MET A 110 2.74 -14.80 25.64
C MET A 110 1.60 -14.49 24.67
N GLU A 111 0.94 -15.57 24.23
CA GLU A 111 -0.28 -15.49 23.44
C GLU A 111 -1.48 -15.38 24.40
N ILE A 112 -2.16 -14.25 24.38
CA ILE A 112 -3.30 -13.98 25.23
C ILE A 112 -4.53 -13.69 24.38
N HIS A 113 -5.60 -14.43 24.65
CA HIS A 113 -6.91 -14.22 24.02
C HIS A 113 -7.96 -13.87 25.06
N LEU A 114 -8.81 -12.91 24.73
CA LEU A 114 -10.02 -12.61 25.47
C LEU A 114 -11.09 -13.65 25.13
N VAL A 115 -11.62 -14.32 26.13
CA VAL A 115 -12.72 -15.27 25.94
C VAL A 115 -14.03 -14.49 25.92
N ILE A 116 -14.72 -14.54 24.79
CA ILE A 116 -16.00 -13.85 24.60
C ILE A 116 -17.17 -14.72 25.00
N ASP A 117 -17.20 -15.95 24.48
CA ASP A 117 -18.31 -16.88 24.78
C ASP A 117 -17.81 -18.34 24.71
N ARG A 118 -18.55 -19.23 25.39
CA ARG A 118 -18.37 -20.68 25.30
C ARG A 118 -19.75 -21.31 25.09
N PHE A 119 -19.90 -22.04 24.00
CA PHE A 119 -21.21 -22.59 23.61
C PHE A 119 -21.06 -23.91 22.84
N SER A 120 -22.16 -24.68 22.89
CA SER A 120 -22.42 -25.76 21.93
C SER A 120 -23.53 -25.26 21.01
N TYR A 121 -23.49 -25.64 19.73
CA TYR A 121 -24.48 -25.17 18.76
C TYR A 121 -25.89 -25.65 19.15
N ASP A 122 -26.84 -24.75 19.11
CA ASP A 122 -28.26 -24.99 19.25
C ASP A 122 -28.99 -24.21 18.14
N ASN A 123 -29.92 -24.86 17.46
CA ASN A 123 -30.70 -24.27 16.37
C ASN A 123 -31.94 -23.52 16.89
N ASP A 124 -31.80 -22.82 18.01
CA ASP A 124 -32.81 -21.91 18.55
C ASP A 124 -32.58 -20.48 18.08
N GLU A 125 -33.63 -19.77 17.71
CA GLU A 125 -33.55 -18.39 17.17
C GLU A 125 -32.90 -17.44 18.19
N HIS A 126 -33.18 -17.57 19.49
CA HIS A 126 -32.56 -16.77 20.55
C HIS A 126 -31.09 -17.09 20.70
N PHE A 127 -30.69 -18.35 20.52
CA PHE A 127 -29.29 -18.74 20.55
C PHE A 127 -28.52 -18.11 19.37
N LEU A 128 -29.09 -18.18 18.16
CA LEU A 128 -28.46 -17.62 16.94
C LEU A 128 -28.29 -16.10 17.05
N GLN A 129 -29.28 -15.40 17.62
CA GLN A 129 -29.16 -13.95 17.84
C GLN A 129 -28.06 -13.63 18.85
N ARG A 130 -28.02 -14.32 20.01
CA ARG A 130 -26.95 -14.17 21.01
C ARG A 130 -25.58 -14.50 20.42
N LEU A 131 -25.49 -15.54 19.61
CA LEU A 131 -24.26 -15.94 18.96
C LEU A 131 -23.77 -14.87 17.98
N ALA A 132 -24.67 -14.26 17.20
CA ALA A 132 -24.32 -13.16 16.31
C ALA A 132 -23.75 -11.96 17.08
N ASP A 133 -24.36 -11.59 18.20
CA ASP A 133 -23.87 -10.52 19.06
C ASP A 133 -22.51 -10.85 19.66
N SER A 134 -22.28 -12.10 20.11
CA SER A 134 -21.01 -12.58 20.61
C SER A 134 -19.92 -12.54 19.56
N VAL A 135 -20.20 -12.95 18.31
CA VAL A 135 -19.25 -12.91 17.19
C VAL A 135 -18.91 -11.46 16.83
N GLN A 136 -19.90 -10.56 16.81
CA GLN A 136 -19.67 -9.15 16.55
C GLN A 136 -18.77 -8.54 17.63
N MET A 137 -19.01 -8.88 18.91
CA MET A 137 -18.16 -8.47 20.03
C MET A 137 -16.74 -9.02 19.87
N ALA A 138 -16.58 -10.28 19.43
CA ALA A 138 -15.26 -10.89 19.22
C ALA A 138 -14.47 -10.16 18.12
N PHE A 139 -15.10 -9.81 17.01
CA PHE A 139 -14.46 -8.99 15.99
C PHE A 139 -14.11 -7.59 16.48
N TYR A 140 -14.95 -6.99 17.32
CA TYR A 140 -14.69 -5.65 17.87
C TYR A 140 -13.48 -5.67 18.81
N GLU A 141 -13.46 -6.55 19.81
CA GLU A 141 -12.39 -6.66 20.79
C GLU A 141 -11.06 -7.15 20.16
N GLY A 142 -11.13 -8.03 19.16
CA GLY A 142 -9.97 -8.53 18.42
C GLY A 142 -9.53 -7.63 17.26
N HIS A 143 -10.01 -6.37 17.21
CA HIS A 143 -9.66 -5.41 16.17
C HIS A 143 -9.82 -5.97 14.74
N GLY A 144 -10.91 -6.68 14.52
CA GLY A 144 -11.26 -7.26 13.22
C GLY A 144 -10.88 -8.72 13.05
N THR A 145 -10.32 -9.36 14.07
CA THR A 145 -9.98 -10.79 14.05
C THR A 145 -10.62 -11.51 15.22
N CYS A 146 -11.07 -12.74 15.02
CA CYS A 146 -11.52 -13.61 16.08
C CYS A 146 -11.18 -15.07 15.76
N SER A 147 -11.30 -15.97 16.72
CA SER A 147 -11.07 -17.39 16.49
C SER A 147 -12.07 -18.25 17.27
N LEU A 148 -12.39 -19.38 16.68
CA LEU A 148 -13.13 -20.48 17.32
C LEU A 148 -12.15 -21.58 17.65
N LYS A 149 -12.04 -21.93 18.92
CA LYS A 149 -11.31 -23.12 19.40
C LYS A 149 -12.29 -24.21 19.73
N GLU A 150 -12.19 -25.34 19.07
CA GLU A 150 -12.97 -26.54 19.43
C GLU A 150 -12.38 -27.14 20.70
N ILE A 151 -13.18 -27.35 21.74
CA ILE A 151 -12.68 -27.76 23.07
C ILE A 151 -12.17 -29.18 23.07
N GLU A 152 -12.80 -30.09 22.33
CA GLU A 152 -12.48 -31.52 22.31
C GLU A 152 -11.19 -31.83 21.54
N THR A 153 -10.94 -31.12 20.44
CA THR A 153 -9.82 -31.39 19.53
C THR A 153 -8.72 -30.36 19.60
N GLU A 154 -8.98 -29.24 20.29
CA GLU A 154 -8.12 -28.04 20.34
C GLU A 154 -7.85 -27.40 18.96
N ASN A 155 -8.59 -27.80 17.91
CA ASN A 155 -8.48 -27.18 16.61
C ASN A 155 -8.95 -25.72 16.66
N VAL A 156 -8.16 -24.85 16.04
CA VAL A 156 -8.46 -23.41 15.97
C VAL A 156 -8.79 -23.04 14.54
N LYS A 157 -9.90 -22.32 14.36
CA LYS A 157 -10.27 -21.67 13.11
C LYS A 157 -10.28 -20.16 13.33
N GLU A 158 -9.44 -19.46 12.59
CA GLU A 158 -9.38 -18.00 12.60
C GLU A 158 -10.32 -17.40 11.56
N PHE A 159 -10.84 -16.22 11.87
CA PHE A 159 -11.68 -15.41 11.01
C PHE A 159 -11.20 -13.95 11.06
N SER A 160 -11.25 -13.27 9.94
CA SER A 160 -10.88 -11.85 9.84
C SER A 160 -11.93 -11.08 9.03
N ASN A 161 -12.44 -10.00 9.59
CA ASN A 161 -13.28 -9.06 8.86
C ASN A 161 -12.47 -7.95 8.16
N LYS A 162 -11.14 -8.05 8.20
CA LYS A 162 -10.23 -7.18 7.47
C LYS A 162 -10.01 -7.69 6.06
N PHE A 163 -9.84 -6.77 5.14
CA PHE A 163 -9.51 -7.10 3.76
C PHE A 163 -7.99 -7.19 3.62
N GLU A 164 -7.42 -8.25 4.20
CA GLU A 164 -5.96 -8.46 4.27
C GLU A 164 -5.60 -9.93 4.05
N LEU A 165 -4.45 -10.17 3.45
CA LEU A 165 -3.87 -11.49 3.25
C LEU A 165 -2.35 -11.35 3.07
N ASP A 166 -1.57 -12.35 3.52
CA ASP A 166 -0.10 -12.39 3.41
C ASP A 166 0.60 -11.15 4.00
N GLY A 167 0.02 -10.53 5.03
CA GLY A 167 0.56 -9.32 5.66
C GLY A 167 0.33 -8.03 4.85
N ILE A 168 -0.47 -8.10 3.77
CA ILE A 168 -0.84 -6.93 2.96
C ILE A 168 -2.29 -6.57 3.25
N THR A 169 -2.54 -5.30 3.59
CA THR A 169 -3.88 -4.74 3.67
C THR A 169 -4.28 -4.21 2.30
N PHE A 170 -5.37 -4.72 1.76
CA PHE A 170 -5.90 -4.34 0.45
C PHE A 170 -7.02 -3.29 0.59
N ASN A 171 -7.15 -2.45 -0.42
CA ASN A 171 -8.30 -1.57 -0.53
C ASN A 171 -9.53 -2.34 -1.03
N GLU A 172 -10.67 -2.12 -0.40
CA GLU A 172 -11.92 -2.72 -0.87
C GLU A 172 -12.28 -2.20 -2.26
N PRO A 173 -12.56 -3.11 -3.22
CA PRO A 173 -12.95 -2.72 -4.56
C PRO A 173 -14.24 -1.87 -4.53
N ASN A 174 -14.16 -0.68 -5.10
CA ASN A 174 -15.31 0.19 -5.31
C ASN A 174 -15.19 0.89 -6.67
N VAL A 175 -16.25 1.56 -7.12
CA VAL A 175 -16.29 2.20 -8.44
C VAL A 175 -15.17 3.25 -8.60
N HIS A 176 -14.81 3.95 -7.53
CA HIS A 176 -13.76 4.97 -7.55
C HIS A 176 -12.37 4.36 -7.66
N PHE A 177 -12.15 3.16 -7.07
CA PHE A 177 -10.91 2.41 -7.18
C PHE A 177 -10.58 2.03 -8.63
N PHE A 178 -11.59 1.71 -9.43
CA PHE A 178 -11.43 1.38 -10.86
C PHE A 178 -11.48 2.60 -11.78
N SER A 179 -11.39 3.82 -11.24
CA SER A 179 -11.44 5.05 -12.04
C SER A 179 -10.07 5.72 -12.10
N PHE A 180 -9.43 5.69 -13.28
CA PHE A 180 -8.17 6.40 -13.50
C PHE A 180 -8.31 7.94 -13.44
N ASN A 181 -9.54 8.48 -13.43
CA ASN A 181 -9.83 9.89 -13.21
C ASN A 181 -10.07 10.26 -11.74
N ASN A 182 -9.94 9.28 -10.83
CA ASN A 182 -10.13 9.47 -9.40
C ASN A 182 -8.80 9.21 -8.68
N PRO A 183 -8.41 9.99 -7.67
CA PRO A 183 -7.17 9.79 -6.91
C PRO A 183 -7.01 8.38 -6.33
N PHE A 184 -8.12 7.69 -6.00
CA PHE A 184 -8.07 6.32 -5.48
C PHE A 184 -7.69 5.26 -6.53
N GLY A 185 -8.02 5.49 -7.80
CA GLY A 185 -7.79 4.54 -8.89
C GLY A 185 -6.73 5.00 -9.88
N ALA A 186 -6.29 6.23 -9.79
CA ALA A 186 -5.25 6.77 -10.67
C ALA A 186 -3.87 6.21 -10.27
N CYS A 187 -3.04 5.97 -11.27
CA CYS A 187 -1.63 5.66 -11.03
C CYS A 187 -0.96 6.83 -10.29
N PRO A 188 -0.25 6.59 -9.17
CA PRO A 188 0.38 7.66 -8.39
C PRO A 188 1.50 8.39 -9.15
N GLU A 189 2.07 7.78 -10.19
CA GLU A 189 3.13 8.39 -10.98
C GLU A 189 2.58 9.27 -12.11
N CYS A 190 1.58 8.78 -12.86
CA CYS A 190 1.07 9.50 -14.03
C CYS A 190 -0.34 10.10 -13.84
N GLU A 191 -0.92 9.96 -12.63
CA GLU A 191 -2.25 10.48 -12.28
C GLU A 191 -3.36 10.11 -13.28
N GLY A 192 -3.21 8.96 -13.94
CA GLY A 192 -4.14 8.45 -14.96
C GLY A 192 -3.92 9.00 -16.38
N TYR A 193 -2.85 9.75 -16.62
CA TYR A 193 -2.51 10.23 -17.97
C TYR A 193 -1.79 9.20 -18.85
N GLY A 194 -1.30 8.10 -18.28
CA GLY A 194 -0.56 7.05 -19.00
C GLY A 194 0.86 7.46 -19.41
N LYS A 195 1.23 8.71 -19.16
CA LYS A 195 2.56 9.27 -19.40
C LYS A 195 2.95 10.12 -18.20
N VAL A 196 4.19 10.04 -17.80
CA VAL A 196 4.77 10.92 -16.80
C VAL A 196 5.35 12.11 -17.54
N ILE A 197 4.96 13.32 -17.16
CA ILE A 197 5.58 14.54 -17.68
C ILE A 197 6.97 14.61 -17.07
N GLY A 198 7.96 14.22 -17.84
CA GLY A 198 9.35 14.24 -17.45
C GLY A 198 10.22 15.03 -18.43
N ILE A 199 11.52 15.01 -18.20
CA ILE A 199 12.49 15.54 -19.15
C ILE A 199 12.67 14.52 -20.26
N ASP A 200 12.36 14.93 -21.48
CA ASP A 200 12.45 14.07 -22.67
C ASP A 200 13.89 14.04 -23.20
N GLU A 201 14.48 12.83 -23.27
CA GLU A 201 15.84 12.65 -23.77
C GLU A 201 15.99 13.13 -25.22
N ASP A 202 14.99 12.91 -26.07
CA ASP A 202 15.07 13.29 -27.49
C ASP A 202 14.97 14.81 -27.70
N LEU A 203 14.31 15.52 -26.79
CA LEU A 203 14.31 16.98 -26.78
C LEU A 203 15.62 17.55 -26.23
N VAL A 204 16.21 16.90 -25.23
CA VAL A 204 17.51 17.33 -24.64
C VAL A 204 18.68 17.00 -25.57
N ILE A 205 18.66 15.84 -26.24
CA ILE A 205 19.69 15.36 -27.16
C ILE A 205 19.08 15.10 -28.55
N PRO A 206 18.67 16.16 -29.27
CA PRO A 206 17.96 15.99 -30.56
C PRO A 206 18.87 15.44 -31.67
N TYR A 207 20.16 15.63 -31.55
CA TYR A 207 21.13 15.17 -32.53
C TYR A 207 22.14 14.24 -31.89
N LYS A 208 21.81 12.93 -31.84
CA LYS A 208 22.63 11.91 -31.17
C LYS A 208 23.98 11.65 -31.83
N ASN A 209 24.19 12.14 -33.04
CA ASN A 209 25.48 12.10 -33.78
C ASN A 209 26.47 13.18 -33.34
N LEU A 210 26.03 14.18 -32.56
CA LEU A 210 26.92 15.19 -31.99
C LEU A 210 27.53 14.70 -30.68
N SER A 211 28.69 15.23 -30.33
CA SER A 211 29.33 15.07 -29.05
C SER A 211 28.96 16.20 -28.09
N VAL A 212 29.27 16.03 -26.79
CA VAL A 212 29.04 17.12 -25.79
C VAL A 212 29.82 18.39 -26.18
N PHE A 213 31.00 18.22 -26.74
CA PHE A 213 31.81 19.34 -27.22
C PHE A 213 31.12 20.09 -28.38
N GLU A 214 30.44 19.37 -29.28
CA GLU A 214 29.71 19.87 -30.44
C GLU A 214 28.26 20.29 -30.13
N ASP A 215 27.95 20.57 -28.86
CA ASP A 215 26.62 20.98 -28.41
C ASP A 215 25.51 19.93 -28.59
N ALA A 216 25.82 18.65 -28.34
CA ALA A 216 24.79 17.61 -28.32
C ALA A 216 23.65 17.93 -27.32
N VAL A 217 23.98 18.48 -26.15
CA VAL A 217 23.04 18.85 -25.09
C VAL A 217 22.39 20.19 -25.41
N ALA A 218 21.16 20.14 -25.95
CA ALA A 218 20.45 21.33 -26.45
C ALA A 218 20.15 22.36 -25.35
N CYS A 219 19.87 21.93 -24.14
CA CYS A 219 19.56 22.84 -23.04
C CYS A 219 20.76 23.64 -22.51
N TRP A 220 21.98 23.25 -22.88
CA TRP A 220 23.19 23.98 -22.54
C TRP A 220 23.64 24.97 -23.62
N ARG A 221 22.89 25.10 -24.71
CA ARG A 221 23.17 26.06 -25.78
C ARG A 221 22.79 27.47 -25.37
N GLY A 222 23.43 28.46 -26.02
CA GLY A 222 23.19 29.89 -25.76
C GLY A 222 24.14 30.49 -24.73
N GLU A 223 24.30 31.82 -24.77
CA GLU A 223 25.31 32.53 -24.01
C GLU A 223 25.24 32.26 -22.49
N THR A 224 24.05 32.31 -21.93
CA THR A 224 23.83 32.15 -20.47
C THR A 224 24.04 30.71 -20.00
N MET A 225 23.63 29.71 -20.81
CA MET A 225 23.66 28.30 -20.40
C MET A 225 24.92 27.56 -20.85
N SER A 226 25.71 28.14 -21.73
CA SER A 226 27.01 27.60 -22.14
C SER A 226 28.03 27.46 -21.00
N GLU A 227 27.86 28.24 -19.96
CA GLU A 227 28.67 28.13 -18.72
C GLU A 227 28.53 26.74 -18.07
N TRP A 228 27.30 26.14 -18.11
CA TRP A 228 27.05 24.80 -17.59
C TRP A 228 27.84 23.73 -18.33
N LYS A 229 27.90 23.83 -19.68
CA LYS A 229 28.74 22.96 -20.53
C LYS A 229 30.22 23.11 -20.19
N LYS A 230 30.73 24.37 -20.04
CA LYS A 230 32.11 24.62 -19.69
C LYS A 230 32.47 24.03 -18.34
N ASP A 231 31.59 24.17 -17.36
CA ASP A 231 31.77 23.58 -16.03
C ASP A 231 31.76 22.07 -16.07
N PHE A 232 30.85 21.45 -16.89
CA PHE A 232 30.87 20.02 -17.09
C PHE A 232 32.19 19.53 -17.66
N ILE A 233 32.68 20.14 -18.75
CA ILE A 233 33.94 19.79 -19.39
C ILE A 233 35.10 19.91 -18.42
N LYS A 234 35.09 20.95 -17.57
CA LYS A 234 36.14 21.18 -16.57
C LYS A 234 36.18 20.15 -15.46
N LYS A 235 35.00 19.69 -15.00
CA LYS A 235 34.86 18.74 -13.89
C LYS A 235 34.93 17.29 -14.35
N ALA A 236 34.44 16.96 -15.55
CA ALA A 236 34.39 15.63 -16.11
C ALA A 236 35.67 15.21 -16.84
N LYS A 237 36.80 15.16 -16.11
CA LYS A 237 38.16 14.95 -16.70
C LYS A 237 38.31 13.66 -17.51
N ASP A 238 37.61 12.57 -17.10
CA ASP A 238 37.71 11.26 -17.73
C ASP A 238 36.55 11.00 -18.71
N PHE A 239 35.68 11.98 -18.94
CA PHE A 239 34.54 11.84 -19.84
C PHE A 239 34.93 12.10 -21.30
N PRO A 240 34.56 11.24 -22.26
CA PRO A 240 34.94 11.38 -23.68
C PRO A 240 34.10 12.48 -24.39
N ILE A 241 34.41 13.74 -24.12
CA ILE A 241 33.64 14.92 -24.56
C ILE A 241 33.48 15.04 -26.08
N HIS A 242 34.41 14.47 -26.88
CA HIS A 242 34.39 14.51 -28.33
C HIS A 242 33.70 13.29 -28.95
N LYS A 243 33.25 12.33 -28.12
CA LYS A 243 32.59 11.11 -28.63
C LYS A 243 31.11 11.38 -28.90
N PRO A 244 30.57 11.01 -30.08
CA PRO A 244 29.14 11.16 -30.35
C PRO A 244 28.24 10.48 -29.32
N TYR A 245 27.10 11.10 -28.97
CA TYR A 245 26.21 10.61 -27.92
C TYR A 245 25.74 9.15 -28.12
N TYR A 246 25.43 8.77 -29.36
CA TYR A 246 24.99 7.40 -29.66
C TYR A 246 26.06 6.35 -29.38
N GLN A 247 27.36 6.72 -29.39
CA GLN A 247 28.48 5.83 -29.11
C GLN A 247 28.86 5.75 -27.64
N LEU A 248 28.28 6.61 -26.78
CA LEU A 248 28.57 6.57 -25.36
C LEU A 248 28.01 5.28 -24.74
N THR A 249 28.78 4.70 -23.81
CA THR A 249 28.31 3.55 -23.03
C THR A 249 27.16 3.95 -22.10
N LYS A 250 26.40 2.96 -21.60
CA LYS A 250 25.34 3.22 -20.61
C LYS A 250 25.85 3.96 -19.38
N GLU A 251 27.03 3.62 -18.91
CA GLU A 251 27.69 4.28 -17.77
C GLU A 251 28.04 5.73 -18.10
N GLN A 252 28.60 6.01 -19.28
CA GLN A 252 28.91 7.34 -19.73
C GLN A 252 27.66 8.21 -19.90
N LYS A 253 26.60 7.65 -20.48
CA LYS A 253 25.30 8.33 -20.55
C LYS A 253 24.76 8.65 -19.15
N ASN A 254 24.76 7.66 -18.26
CA ASN A 254 24.31 7.86 -16.88
C ASN A 254 25.15 8.93 -16.16
N TYR A 255 26.46 8.99 -16.40
CA TYR A 255 27.32 10.04 -15.86
C TYR A 255 26.97 11.43 -16.40
N LEU A 256 26.69 11.56 -17.68
CA LEU A 256 26.25 12.82 -18.30
C LEU A 256 24.90 13.29 -17.73
N TRP A 257 23.97 12.36 -17.53
CA TRP A 257 22.63 12.65 -17.01
C TRP A 257 22.66 12.94 -15.49
N ARG A 258 23.20 12.05 -14.69
CA ARG A 258 23.11 12.10 -13.23
C ARG A 258 24.34 12.71 -12.55
N GLY A 259 25.47 12.71 -13.24
CA GLY A 259 26.74 13.13 -12.67
C GLY A 259 27.41 12.09 -11.79
N ASP A 260 28.38 12.52 -11.02
CA ASP A 260 28.94 11.77 -9.92
C ASP A 260 28.20 12.07 -8.61
N LYS A 261 28.57 11.39 -7.52
CA LYS A 261 27.97 11.59 -6.19
C LYS A 261 28.37 12.91 -5.51
N THR A 262 29.15 13.76 -6.17
CA THR A 262 29.59 15.05 -5.59
C THR A 262 28.45 16.08 -5.68
N LYS A 263 28.23 16.83 -4.59
CA LYS A 263 27.26 17.93 -4.57
C LYS A 263 27.62 18.96 -5.64
N ASN A 264 26.63 19.38 -6.43
CA ASN A 264 26.74 20.41 -7.47
C ASN A 264 27.58 20.02 -8.69
N PHE A 265 27.58 18.75 -9.08
CA PHE A 265 28.13 18.36 -10.38
C PHE A 265 27.22 18.88 -11.51
N PRO A 266 27.75 19.49 -12.58
CA PRO A 266 26.95 20.09 -13.66
C PRO A 266 26.41 19.04 -14.66
N SER A 267 25.61 18.10 -14.16
CA SER A 267 24.89 17.10 -14.94
C SER A 267 23.63 17.66 -15.56
N ILE A 268 23.00 16.91 -16.47
CA ILE A 268 21.71 17.28 -17.08
C ILE A 268 20.61 17.34 -16.02
N ASP A 269 20.52 16.33 -15.14
CA ASP A 269 19.49 16.30 -14.07
C ASP A 269 19.64 17.49 -13.11
N ASN A 270 20.87 17.82 -12.72
CA ASN A 270 21.11 18.97 -11.85
C ASN A 270 20.84 20.31 -12.55
N PHE A 271 21.00 20.38 -13.87
CA PHE A 271 20.57 21.52 -14.64
C PHE A 271 19.06 21.73 -14.58
N PHE A 272 18.28 20.69 -14.80
CA PHE A 272 16.82 20.78 -14.71
C PHE A 272 16.36 21.05 -13.28
N LYS A 273 16.99 20.45 -12.29
CA LYS A 273 16.73 20.75 -10.87
C LYS A 273 16.95 22.22 -10.54
N MET A 274 18.02 22.82 -11.06
CA MET A 274 18.26 24.28 -10.92
C MET A 274 17.15 25.10 -11.57
N LEU A 275 16.64 24.68 -12.73
CA LEU A 275 15.49 25.36 -13.36
C LEU A 275 14.24 25.25 -12.50
N GLU A 276 13.97 24.08 -11.92
CA GLU A 276 12.82 23.82 -11.05
C GLU A 276 12.88 24.63 -9.75
N GLU A 277 14.04 24.75 -9.14
CA GLU A 277 14.26 25.59 -7.94
C GLU A 277 14.05 27.09 -8.22
N ASN A 278 14.11 27.52 -9.49
CA ASN A 278 14.00 28.92 -9.91
C ASN A 278 12.74 29.20 -10.76
N LEU A 279 11.68 28.44 -10.63
CA LEU A 279 10.43 28.58 -11.40
C LEU A 279 9.70 29.93 -11.21
N TYR A 280 10.06 30.73 -10.20
CA TYR A 280 9.56 32.07 -10.04
C TYR A 280 9.97 33.00 -11.20
N LYS A 281 11.06 32.69 -11.94
CA LYS A 281 11.49 33.42 -13.14
C LYS A 281 10.80 32.84 -14.39
N ILE A 282 10.11 33.64 -15.15
CA ILE A 282 9.39 33.25 -16.37
C ILE A 282 10.32 32.57 -17.37
N TYR A 283 11.53 33.01 -17.54
CA TYR A 283 12.53 32.47 -18.45
C TYR A 283 12.79 30.96 -18.16
N TYR A 284 12.97 30.59 -16.89
CA TYR A 284 13.25 29.21 -16.52
C TYR A 284 12.02 28.30 -16.69
N ARG A 285 10.80 28.82 -16.46
CA ARG A 285 9.56 28.08 -16.75
C ARG A 285 9.42 27.77 -18.24
N VAL A 286 9.65 28.76 -19.10
CA VAL A 286 9.61 28.59 -20.56
C VAL A 286 10.70 27.61 -21.02
N MET A 287 11.89 27.70 -20.44
CA MET A 287 12.98 26.80 -20.76
C MET A 287 12.65 25.35 -20.36
N LEU A 288 12.18 25.13 -19.14
CA LEU A 288 11.79 23.81 -18.66
C LEU A 288 10.68 23.18 -19.53
N SER A 289 9.66 23.98 -19.91
CA SER A 289 8.55 23.48 -20.73
C SER A 289 8.97 23.01 -22.14
N ARG A 290 10.11 23.47 -22.67
CA ARG A 290 10.62 23.03 -23.98
C ARG A 290 11.19 21.62 -23.97
N TYR A 291 11.59 21.12 -22.83
CA TYR A 291 12.27 19.83 -22.67
C TYR A 291 11.39 18.81 -21.91
N ARG A 292 10.14 19.14 -21.61
CA ARG A 292 9.15 18.22 -21.04
C ARG A 292 8.35 17.56 -22.15
N GLY A 293 8.23 16.21 -22.08
CA GLY A 293 7.47 15.36 -23.01
C GLY A 293 6.50 14.42 -22.29
#